data_d4bc05b02a307faf29bf798d95ebe1c9
#
_entry.id   d4bc05b02a307faf29bf798d95ebe1c9
#
_cell.length_a   1.000
_cell.length_b   1.000
_cell.length_c   1.000
_cell.angle_alpha   90.00
_cell.angle_beta   90.00
_cell.angle_gamma   90.00
#
_symmetry.space_group_name_H-M   'P 1'
#
loop_
_entity.id
_entity.type
_entity.pdbx_description
1 polymer ?
#
loop_
_entity_poly.entity_id
_entity_poly.type
_entity_poly.pdbx_seq_one_letter_code
_entity_poly.pdbx_strand_id
1 'polypeptide(L)'
;MNAIVPSEEVSARVVELRRAIHRHPELGLEEFETQALIERELDALGIEHRRIAGTGVTGAIRGAKPGRVVGLRADMDALPIGERSGEPFASEVAGKMHACGHDAHTAMLLGAARVLQRMRADLAGTVVLLFQPAEEGPGGAERMIAEGALDEPPVAAVAMLHVDPRLPTGSIGITPGPVNASADEFAVEIEGRGGHGAYPHTAADAIPAAAAAILALQNIAARETDPLASVVVTVGTIAGGYRNNVIADRVKMTGTFRAHDPEIRAALEPRARRILDGVAAAYGVRASLDVTYGYPPVVNDVTLAESFARYMKARGTLHVERPAPTMGAEDFAYFAQRVPGLHVRLGIRSEKVGSVHSGHSPLFRVDEEALPAGVETLVAFAVGVGSGQVELIARPSP
;
A
#
# COMPACT_ATOMS: atom_id res chain seq x y z
N MET A 1 3.82 29.02 -14.14
CA MET A 1 2.87 28.13 -13.41
C MET A 1 2.24 27.04 -14.29
N ASN A 2 2.11 27.21 -15.60
CA ASN A 2 1.47 26.22 -16.49
C ASN A 2 2.31 24.97 -16.85
N ALA A 3 3.61 24.96 -16.61
CA ALA A 3 4.48 23.86 -17.04
C ALA A 3 4.30 22.51 -16.30
N ILE A 4 3.59 22.51 -15.17
CA ILE A 4 3.38 21.33 -14.34
C ILE A 4 2.09 20.57 -14.72
N VAL A 5 1.10 21.27 -15.28
CA VAL A 5 -0.13 20.65 -15.78
C VAL A 5 0.19 19.90 -17.09
N PRO A 6 -0.18 18.63 -17.19
CA PRO A 6 0.07 17.86 -18.41
C PRO A 6 -0.68 18.48 -19.61
N SER A 7 -0.05 18.48 -20.78
CA SER A 7 -0.73 18.85 -22.03
C SER A 7 -1.76 17.80 -22.43
N GLU A 8 -2.69 18.14 -23.32
CA GLU A 8 -3.66 17.19 -23.86
C GLU A 8 -2.98 15.97 -24.49
N GLU A 9 -1.84 16.15 -25.19
CA GLU A 9 -1.02 15.07 -25.74
C GLU A 9 -0.52 14.10 -24.64
N VAL A 10 -0.01 14.64 -23.52
CA VAL A 10 0.45 13.82 -22.38
C VAL A 10 -0.73 13.09 -21.74
N SER A 11 -1.82 13.80 -21.55
CA SER A 11 -3.04 13.21 -20.94
C SER A 11 -3.60 12.06 -21.79
N ALA A 12 -3.67 12.26 -23.11
CA ALA A 12 -4.10 11.20 -24.03
C ALA A 12 -3.15 9.99 -23.98
N ARG A 13 -1.83 10.23 -23.95
CA ARG A 13 -0.83 9.15 -23.85
C ARG A 13 -0.96 8.36 -22.53
N VAL A 14 -1.24 9.02 -21.42
CA VAL A 14 -1.45 8.37 -20.12
C VAL A 14 -2.66 7.43 -20.17
N VAL A 15 -3.76 7.86 -20.79
CA VAL A 15 -4.94 7.00 -21.00
C VAL A 15 -4.61 5.80 -21.88
N GLU A 16 -3.87 5.98 -22.97
CA GLU A 16 -3.45 4.88 -23.85
C GLU A 16 -2.58 3.86 -23.09
N LEU A 17 -1.59 4.34 -22.32
CA LEU A 17 -0.70 3.48 -21.52
C LEU A 17 -1.46 2.72 -20.46
N ARG A 18 -2.33 3.40 -19.70
CA ARG A 18 -3.20 2.76 -18.72
C ARG A 18 -4.01 1.63 -19.35
N ARG A 19 -4.70 1.89 -20.46
CA ARG A 19 -5.53 0.90 -21.15
C ARG A 19 -4.71 -0.27 -21.71
N ALA A 20 -3.49 -0.03 -22.16
CA ALA A 20 -2.58 -1.08 -22.61
C ALA A 20 -2.16 -2.01 -21.46
N ILE A 21 -1.78 -1.46 -20.32
CA ILE A 21 -1.44 -2.23 -19.12
C ILE A 21 -2.67 -2.97 -18.59
N HIS A 22 -3.83 -2.32 -18.55
CA HIS A 22 -5.09 -2.91 -18.04
C HIS A 22 -5.53 -4.17 -18.80
N ARG A 23 -5.31 -4.21 -20.13
CA ARG A 23 -5.62 -5.39 -20.95
C ARG A 23 -4.76 -6.61 -20.63
N HIS A 24 -3.53 -6.40 -20.21
CA HIS A 24 -2.52 -7.44 -19.98
C HIS A 24 -2.03 -7.44 -18.51
N PRO A 25 -2.94 -7.69 -17.53
CA PRO A 25 -2.58 -7.67 -16.13
C PRO A 25 -1.67 -8.85 -15.77
N GLU A 26 -0.60 -8.55 -15.07
CA GLU A 26 0.40 -9.52 -14.59
C GLU A 26 0.44 -9.49 -13.06
N LEU A 27 0.62 -10.66 -12.43
CA LEU A 27 0.72 -10.76 -10.98
C LEU A 27 2.10 -10.38 -10.50
N GLY A 28 2.22 -10.11 -9.21
CA GLY A 28 3.48 -9.70 -8.60
C GLY A 28 4.64 -10.65 -8.89
N LEU A 29 5.78 -10.09 -9.31
CA LEU A 29 6.99 -10.72 -9.82
C LEU A 29 6.83 -11.46 -11.16
N GLU A 30 5.72 -11.26 -11.86
CA GLU A 30 5.47 -11.77 -13.21
C GLU A 30 5.23 -10.62 -14.22
N GLU A 31 5.46 -9.34 -13.85
CA GLU A 31 5.12 -8.13 -14.60
C GLU A 31 6.13 -7.86 -15.75
N PHE A 32 6.42 -8.86 -16.57
CA PHE A 32 7.45 -8.78 -17.62
C PHE A 32 7.04 -7.89 -18.79
N GLU A 33 5.79 -7.94 -19.22
CA GLU A 33 5.28 -7.10 -20.32
C GLU A 33 5.16 -5.64 -19.88
N THR A 34 4.69 -5.42 -18.65
CA THR A 34 4.61 -4.11 -18.02
C THR A 34 6.01 -3.51 -17.85
N GLN A 35 6.99 -4.30 -17.36
CA GLN A 35 8.40 -3.89 -17.30
C GLN A 35 8.92 -3.44 -18.66
N ALA A 36 8.72 -4.28 -19.69
CA ALA A 36 9.19 -3.97 -21.05
C ALA A 36 8.47 -2.74 -21.64
N LEU A 37 7.19 -2.49 -21.29
CA LEU A 37 6.49 -1.27 -21.69
C LEU A 37 7.11 -0.05 -21.03
N ILE A 38 7.39 -0.10 -19.74
CA ILE A 38 8.03 0.99 -18.98
C ILE A 38 9.40 1.30 -19.59
N GLU A 39 10.24 0.29 -19.82
CA GLU A 39 11.57 0.47 -20.41
C GLU A 39 11.48 1.17 -21.79
N ARG A 40 10.56 0.72 -22.66
CA ARG A 40 10.35 1.36 -23.98
C ARG A 40 9.94 2.84 -23.86
N GLU A 41 9.07 3.18 -22.91
CA GLU A 41 8.67 4.59 -22.70
C GLU A 41 9.82 5.43 -22.15
N LEU A 42 10.62 4.90 -21.24
CA LEU A 42 11.80 5.60 -20.71
C LEU A 42 12.89 5.77 -21.78
N ASP A 43 13.13 4.76 -22.61
CA ASP A 43 14.04 4.84 -23.76
C ASP A 43 13.62 5.93 -24.74
N ALA A 44 12.33 5.97 -25.09
CA ALA A 44 11.78 6.97 -25.99
C ALA A 44 11.91 8.40 -25.45
N LEU A 45 12.02 8.58 -24.13
CA LEU A 45 12.27 9.85 -23.46
C LEU A 45 13.75 10.13 -23.23
N GLY A 46 14.65 9.18 -23.52
CA GLY A 46 16.08 9.29 -23.23
C GLY A 46 16.39 9.35 -21.74
N ILE A 47 15.61 8.64 -20.93
CA ILE A 47 15.78 8.54 -19.47
C ILE A 47 16.60 7.31 -19.14
N GLU A 48 17.75 7.50 -18.48
CA GLU A 48 18.55 6.38 -17.97
C GLU A 48 17.74 5.57 -16.97
N HIS A 49 17.72 4.25 -17.14
CA HIS A 49 16.99 3.36 -16.26
C HIS A 49 17.69 2.01 -16.11
N ARG A 50 17.29 1.24 -15.11
CA ARG A 50 17.72 -0.14 -14.89
C ARG A 50 16.60 -0.98 -14.29
N ARG A 51 16.67 -2.27 -14.52
CA ARG A 51 15.82 -3.25 -13.83
C ARG A 51 16.24 -3.39 -12.38
N ILE A 52 15.25 -3.63 -11.50
CA ILE A 52 15.44 -3.75 -10.07
C ILE A 52 14.35 -4.66 -9.48
N ALA A 53 14.63 -5.37 -8.40
CA ALA A 53 13.67 -6.23 -7.70
C ALA A 53 12.94 -7.24 -8.61
N GLY A 54 13.66 -7.80 -9.59
CA GLY A 54 13.09 -8.74 -10.56
C GLY A 54 12.41 -8.05 -11.73
N THR A 55 11.14 -7.69 -11.61
CA THR A 55 10.33 -7.07 -12.68
C THR A 55 10.16 -5.56 -12.52
N GLY A 56 10.69 -4.94 -11.47
CA GLY A 56 10.66 -3.50 -11.28
C GLY A 56 11.63 -2.74 -12.18
N VAL A 57 11.42 -1.42 -12.30
CA VAL A 57 12.30 -0.51 -13.06
C VAL A 57 12.56 0.74 -12.22
N THR A 58 13.80 1.21 -12.21
CA THR A 58 14.14 2.53 -11.68
C THR A 58 14.83 3.37 -12.76
N GLY A 59 14.49 4.65 -12.80
CA GLY A 59 15.09 5.60 -13.74
C GLY A 59 15.40 6.94 -13.07
N ALA A 60 16.21 7.79 -13.70
CA ALA A 60 16.59 9.07 -13.15
C ALA A 60 16.51 10.21 -14.16
N ILE A 61 15.85 11.30 -13.77
CA ILE A 61 15.78 12.56 -14.51
C ILE A 61 16.63 13.59 -13.76
N ARG A 62 17.81 13.91 -14.28
CA ARG A 62 18.72 14.89 -13.67
C ARG A 62 18.39 16.29 -14.20
N GLY A 63 17.84 17.15 -13.35
CA GLY A 63 17.58 18.55 -13.64
C GLY A 63 18.87 19.36 -13.84
N ALA A 64 18.75 20.48 -14.55
CA ALA A 64 19.90 21.36 -14.81
C ALA A 64 20.20 22.32 -13.65
N LYS A 65 19.31 22.48 -12.69
CA LYS A 65 19.47 23.39 -11.55
C LYS A 65 19.79 22.60 -10.26
N PRO A 66 20.60 23.17 -9.35
CA PRO A 66 20.82 22.55 -8.04
C PRO A 66 19.51 22.35 -7.29
N GLY A 67 19.38 21.24 -6.57
CA GLY A 67 18.18 20.92 -5.80
C GLY A 67 18.27 19.57 -5.11
N ARG A 68 17.17 19.16 -4.47
CA ARG A 68 17.09 17.88 -3.75
C ARG A 68 16.82 16.73 -4.72
N VAL A 69 17.20 15.52 -4.30
CA VAL A 69 16.81 14.29 -4.98
C VAL A 69 15.49 13.82 -4.41
N VAL A 70 14.51 13.55 -5.25
CA VAL A 70 13.20 13.08 -4.85
C VAL A 70 12.81 11.80 -5.58
N GLY A 71 12.18 10.86 -4.88
CA GLY A 71 11.62 9.64 -5.46
C GLY A 71 10.14 9.81 -5.77
N LEU A 72 9.70 9.26 -6.90
CA LEU A 72 8.30 9.07 -7.26
C LEU A 72 8.05 7.59 -7.48
N ARG A 73 7.10 7.00 -6.75
CA ARG A 73 6.79 5.57 -6.80
C ARG A 73 5.42 5.32 -7.44
N ALA A 74 5.36 4.30 -8.27
CA ALA A 74 4.13 3.64 -8.68
C ALA A 74 4.31 2.13 -8.58
N ASP A 75 3.31 1.44 -8.05
CA ASP A 75 3.15 0.00 -8.12
C ASP A 75 2.69 -0.41 -9.53
N MET A 76 2.85 -1.69 -9.89
CA MET A 76 2.61 -2.13 -11.26
C MET A 76 1.94 -3.51 -11.40
N ASP A 77 1.73 -4.22 -10.32
CA ASP A 77 1.15 -5.57 -10.32
C ASP A 77 -0.38 -5.56 -10.32
N ALA A 78 -0.95 -6.70 -10.71
CA ALA A 78 -2.39 -6.95 -10.76
C ALA A 78 -2.81 -8.03 -9.75
N LEU A 79 -4.11 -8.24 -9.65
CA LEU A 79 -4.75 -9.18 -8.73
C LEU A 79 -5.33 -10.40 -9.47
N PRO A 80 -5.39 -11.59 -8.79
CA PRO A 80 -6.02 -12.79 -9.34
C PRO A 80 -7.55 -12.73 -9.26
N ILE A 81 -8.14 -11.74 -9.94
CA ILE A 81 -9.57 -11.44 -9.94
C ILE A 81 -10.09 -11.49 -11.37
N GLY A 82 -11.17 -12.23 -11.62
CA GLY A 82 -11.85 -12.21 -12.91
C GLY A 82 -12.64 -10.91 -13.10
N GLU A 83 -12.25 -10.10 -14.07
CA GLU A 83 -12.88 -8.81 -14.34
C GLU A 83 -14.31 -8.92 -14.83
N ARG A 84 -15.16 -8.01 -14.35
CA ARG A 84 -16.57 -7.85 -14.75
C ARG A 84 -16.95 -6.37 -14.88
N SER A 85 -15.98 -5.49 -15.10
CA SER A 85 -16.22 -4.04 -15.21
C SER A 85 -17.06 -3.67 -16.42
N GLY A 86 -16.94 -4.43 -17.52
CA GLY A 86 -17.60 -4.12 -18.81
C GLY A 86 -16.89 -2.98 -19.56
N GLU A 87 -15.66 -2.64 -19.20
CA GLU A 87 -14.85 -1.67 -19.94
C GLU A 87 -14.47 -2.20 -21.33
N PRO A 88 -14.41 -1.34 -22.36
CA PRO A 88 -14.03 -1.76 -23.72
C PRO A 88 -12.55 -2.19 -23.81
N PHE A 89 -11.76 -1.94 -22.79
CA PHE A 89 -10.37 -2.34 -22.62
C PHE A 89 -10.19 -3.26 -21.41
N ALA A 90 -11.23 -3.98 -21.00
CA ALA A 90 -11.15 -4.97 -19.92
C ALA A 90 -10.03 -5.99 -20.16
N SER A 91 -9.59 -6.62 -19.07
CA SER A 91 -8.52 -7.63 -19.10
C SER A 91 -8.75 -8.70 -20.16
N GLU A 92 -7.75 -8.96 -20.97
CA GLU A 92 -7.69 -10.06 -21.94
C GLU A 92 -7.10 -11.34 -21.33
N VAL A 93 -6.67 -11.27 -20.05
CA VAL A 93 -6.09 -12.39 -19.30
C VAL A 93 -7.10 -12.93 -18.31
N ALA A 94 -7.58 -14.14 -18.57
CA ALA A 94 -8.60 -14.76 -17.73
C ALA A 94 -8.15 -14.88 -16.26
N GLY A 95 -9.00 -14.41 -15.33
CA GLY A 95 -8.76 -14.51 -13.90
C GLY A 95 -7.76 -13.48 -13.33
N LYS A 96 -7.28 -12.52 -14.12
CA LYS A 96 -6.41 -11.43 -13.65
C LYS A 96 -7.03 -10.07 -13.97
N MET A 97 -6.86 -9.07 -13.11
CA MET A 97 -7.37 -7.72 -13.28
C MET A 97 -6.56 -6.70 -12.48
N HIS A 98 -6.35 -5.51 -13.02
CA HIS A 98 -5.91 -4.35 -12.25
C HIS A 98 -7.06 -3.78 -11.41
N ALA A 99 -7.45 -4.51 -10.35
CA ALA A 99 -8.57 -4.13 -9.49
C ALA A 99 -8.19 -3.18 -8.34
N CYS A 100 -6.93 -2.74 -8.28
CA CYS A 100 -6.43 -1.72 -7.35
C CYS A 100 -5.98 -0.43 -8.04
N GLY A 101 -5.90 -0.43 -9.39
CA GLY A 101 -5.58 0.76 -10.17
C GLY A 101 -4.09 0.98 -10.44
N HIS A 102 -3.25 -0.04 -10.25
CA HIS A 102 -1.80 0.05 -10.48
C HIS A 102 -1.46 0.31 -11.96
N ASP A 103 -2.32 -0.08 -12.89
CA ASP A 103 -2.29 0.34 -14.30
C ASP A 103 -2.33 1.87 -14.45
N ALA A 104 -3.20 2.53 -13.68
CA ALA A 104 -3.31 3.98 -13.66
C ALA A 104 -2.09 4.63 -12.97
N HIS A 105 -1.60 4.05 -11.85
CA HIS A 105 -0.43 4.56 -11.14
C HIS A 105 0.82 4.53 -12.02
N THR A 106 1.12 3.41 -12.66
CA THR A 106 2.21 3.25 -13.61
C THR A 106 2.09 4.22 -14.78
N ALA A 107 0.91 4.35 -15.39
CA ALA A 107 0.68 5.26 -16.50
C ALA A 107 0.85 6.73 -16.09
N MET A 108 0.38 7.14 -14.92
CA MET A 108 0.56 8.49 -14.39
C MET A 108 2.02 8.81 -14.09
N LEU A 109 2.81 7.86 -13.57
CA LEU A 109 4.24 8.05 -13.35
C LEU A 109 5.01 8.20 -14.67
N LEU A 110 4.65 7.43 -15.71
CA LEU A 110 5.19 7.61 -17.07
C LEU A 110 4.81 8.98 -17.65
N GLY A 111 3.57 9.44 -17.42
CA GLY A 111 3.13 10.78 -17.77
C GLY A 111 3.92 11.87 -17.06
N ALA A 112 4.15 11.71 -15.76
CA ALA A 112 4.97 12.61 -14.96
C ALA A 112 6.43 12.64 -15.45
N ALA A 113 7.00 11.49 -15.78
CA ALA A 113 8.33 11.37 -16.35
C ALA A 113 8.46 12.17 -17.67
N ARG A 114 7.44 12.08 -18.53
CA ARG A 114 7.39 12.85 -19.80
C ARG A 114 7.35 14.36 -19.57
N VAL A 115 6.55 14.84 -18.62
CA VAL A 115 6.48 16.27 -18.26
C VAL A 115 7.81 16.73 -17.67
N LEU A 116 8.37 15.99 -16.70
CA LEU A 116 9.62 16.34 -16.03
C LEU A 116 10.81 16.33 -16.99
N GLN A 117 10.87 15.41 -17.93
CA GLN A 117 11.92 15.36 -18.95
C GLN A 117 11.84 16.56 -19.89
N ARG A 118 10.65 16.98 -20.31
CA ARG A 118 10.45 18.19 -21.13
C ARG A 118 10.90 19.47 -20.42
N MET A 119 10.71 19.52 -19.09
CA MET A 119 11.12 20.69 -18.29
C MET A 119 12.50 20.55 -17.65
N ARG A 120 13.32 19.57 -18.05
CA ARG A 120 14.62 19.23 -17.45
C ARG A 120 15.55 20.42 -17.28
N ALA A 121 15.56 21.37 -18.27
CA ALA A 121 16.39 22.57 -18.21
C ALA A 121 16.03 23.52 -17.05
N ASP A 122 14.78 23.46 -16.58
CA ASP A 122 14.26 24.27 -15.48
C ASP A 122 14.11 23.49 -14.18
N LEU A 123 14.23 22.18 -14.21
CA LEU A 123 14.08 21.30 -13.07
C LEU A 123 15.25 21.46 -12.09
N ALA A 124 14.94 21.63 -10.81
CA ALA A 124 15.90 21.62 -9.71
C ALA A 124 16.03 20.23 -9.11
N GLY A 125 17.27 19.77 -8.93
CA GLY A 125 17.57 18.47 -8.34
C GLY A 125 17.43 17.30 -9.33
N THR A 126 17.21 16.11 -8.78
CA THR A 126 17.03 14.87 -9.54
C THR A 126 15.75 14.19 -9.13
N VAL A 127 15.02 13.63 -10.10
CA VAL A 127 13.85 12.80 -9.84
C VAL A 127 14.17 11.36 -10.13
N VAL A 128 14.06 10.50 -9.13
CA VAL A 128 14.17 9.04 -9.22
C VAL A 128 12.78 8.48 -9.44
N LEU A 129 12.59 7.75 -10.52
CA LEU A 129 11.34 7.04 -10.85
C LEU A 129 11.45 5.62 -10.31
N LEU A 130 10.45 5.17 -9.58
CA LEU A 130 10.40 3.87 -8.92
C LEU A 130 9.13 3.15 -9.38
N PHE A 131 9.24 2.31 -10.42
CA PHE A 131 8.18 1.41 -10.85
C PHE A 131 8.34 0.10 -10.08
N GLN A 132 7.48 -0.08 -9.08
CA GLN A 132 7.62 -1.13 -8.08
C GLN A 132 6.75 -2.33 -8.42
N PRO A 133 7.32 -3.56 -8.44
CA PRO A 133 6.55 -4.78 -8.60
C PRO A 133 5.92 -5.25 -7.28
N ALA A 134 4.96 -6.16 -7.36
CA ALA A 134 4.49 -7.04 -6.30
C ALA A 134 4.03 -6.34 -5.01
N GLU A 135 3.26 -5.24 -5.11
CA GLU A 135 2.67 -4.58 -3.93
C GLU A 135 1.63 -5.48 -3.27
N GLU A 136 0.77 -6.13 -4.05
CA GLU A 136 -0.35 -7.00 -3.61
C GLU A 136 0.09 -8.41 -3.16
N GLY A 137 1.38 -8.70 -3.27
CA GLY A 137 1.89 -10.05 -3.09
C GLY A 137 3.10 -10.14 -2.16
N PRO A 138 4.22 -10.72 -2.63
CA PRO A 138 5.37 -10.98 -1.76
C PRO A 138 6.17 -9.73 -1.36
N GLY A 139 5.75 -8.53 -1.77
CA GLY A 139 6.39 -7.25 -1.46
C GLY A 139 7.59 -6.92 -2.37
N GLY A 140 7.51 -5.78 -3.06
CA GLY A 140 8.59 -5.28 -3.94
C GLY A 140 9.39 -4.16 -3.32
N ALA A 141 8.81 -3.37 -2.41
CA ALA A 141 9.45 -2.20 -1.84
C ALA A 141 10.76 -2.52 -1.09
N GLU A 142 10.75 -3.50 -0.18
CA GLU A 142 11.96 -3.92 0.54
C GLU A 142 13.05 -4.41 -0.40
N ARG A 143 12.68 -5.16 -1.45
CA ARG A 143 13.61 -5.66 -2.47
C ARG A 143 14.26 -4.51 -3.23
N MET A 144 13.45 -3.52 -3.67
CA MET A 144 13.98 -2.33 -4.35
C MET A 144 14.95 -1.55 -3.44
N ILE A 145 14.62 -1.37 -2.16
CA ILE A 145 15.48 -0.70 -1.19
C ILE A 145 16.78 -1.48 -0.97
N ALA A 146 16.70 -2.80 -0.81
CA ALA A 146 17.88 -3.66 -0.65
C ALA A 146 18.82 -3.61 -1.87
N GLU A 147 18.28 -3.37 -3.07
CA GLU A 147 19.03 -3.20 -4.32
C GLU A 147 19.42 -1.74 -4.61
N GLY A 148 19.31 -0.84 -3.59
CA GLY A 148 19.82 0.53 -3.64
C GLY A 148 18.92 1.53 -4.37
N ALA A 149 17.60 1.31 -4.42
CA ALA A 149 16.66 2.23 -5.11
C ALA A 149 16.65 3.64 -4.53
N LEU A 150 17.06 3.83 -3.28
CA LEU A 150 17.12 5.12 -2.59
C LEU A 150 18.53 5.69 -2.41
N ASP A 151 19.57 4.99 -2.86
CA ASP A 151 20.95 5.27 -2.46
C ASP A 151 21.75 6.04 -3.52
N GLU A 152 21.51 5.75 -4.82
CA GLU A 152 22.29 6.35 -5.91
C GLU A 152 21.40 6.93 -7.04
N PRO A 153 21.14 8.25 -6.98
CA PRO A 153 21.55 9.24 -5.99
C PRO A 153 20.70 9.16 -4.71
N PRO A 154 21.23 9.58 -3.53
CA PRO A 154 20.52 9.46 -2.27
C PRO A 154 19.23 10.29 -2.27
N VAL A 155 18.11 9.61 -2.10
CA VAL A 155 16.77 10.21 -2.15
C VAL A 155 16.48 10.92 -0.83
N ALA A 156 16.09 12.20 -0.89
CA ALA A 156 15.76 13.01 0.28
C ALA A 156 14.32 12.88 0.75
N ALA A 157 13.40 12.59 -0.17
CA ALA A 157 11.98 12.35 0.10
C ALA A 157 11.37 11.52 -1.03
N VAL A 158 10.33 10.75 -0.72
CA VAL A 158 9.62 9.91 -1.69
C VAL A 158 8.12 10.17 -1.64
N ALA A 159 7.45 10.16 -2.79
CA ALA A 159 6.00 10.18 -2.85
C ALA A 159 5.46 9.04 -3.70
N MET A 160 4.27 8.60 -3.33
CA MET A 160 3.39 7.80 -4.15
C MET A 160 2.02 8.44 -4.27
N LEU A 161 1.27 7.98 -5.25
CA LEU A 161 -0.12 8.36 -5.43
C LEU A 161 -0.95 7.10 -5.62
N HIS A 162 -2.05 6.98 -4.87
CA HIS A 162 -2.99 5.86 -4.97
C HIS A 162 -4.39 6.37 -5.31
N VAL A 163 -5.05 5.76 -6.28
CA VAL A 163 -6.44 6.05 -6.63
C VAL A 163 -7.40 5.72 -5.49
N ASP A 164 -8.39 6.57 -5.24
CA ASP A 164 -9.35 6.39 -4.14
C ASP A 164 -10.80 6.62 -4.64
N PRO A 165 -11.61 5.55 -4.74
CA PRO A 165 -13.01 5.65 -5.19
C PRO A 165 -13.96 6.31 -4.16
N ARG A 166 -13.44 6.74 -3.00
CA ARG A 166 -14.21 7.49 -2.00
C ARG A 166 -14.11 8.99 -2.20
N LEU A 167 -13.07 9.45 -2.91
CA LEU A 167 -12.85 10.86 -3.22
C LEU A 167 -13.34 11.18 -4.64
N PRO A 168 -13.97 12.34 -4.86
CA PRO A 168 -14.45 12.71 -6.19
C PRO A 168 -13.28 12.98 -7.15
N THR A 169 -13.48 12.69 -8.44
CA THR A 169 -12.57 13.07 -9.53
C THR A 169 -12.27 14.58 -9.46
N GLY A 170 -11.01 14.96 -9.66
CA GLY A 170 -10.52 16.34 -9.52
C GLY A 170 -10.07 16.72 -8.11
N SER A 171 -10.09 15.79 -7.17
CA SER A 171 -9.57 16.00 -5.81
C SER A 171 -8.34 15.14 -5.51
N ILE A 172 -7.51 15.61 -4.58
CA ILE A 172 -6.42 14.85 -3.97
C ILE A 172 -6.58 14.86 -2.45
N GLY A 173 -6.23 13.73 -1.82
CA GLY A 173 -6.26 13.57 -0.37
C GLY A 173 -4.85 13.55 0.20
N ILE A 174 -4.55 14.44 1.14
CA ILE A 174 -3.28 14.52 1.84
C ILE A 174 -3.54 14.53 3.34
N THR A 175 -3.14 13.46 4.02
CA THR A 175 -3.30 13.31 5.47
C THR A 175 -1.92 13.22 6.13
N PRO A 176 -1.56 14.14 7.03
CA PRO A 176 -0.34 14.03 7.84
C PRO A 176 -0.45 12.88 8.84
N GLY A 177 0.68 12.20 9.11
CA GLY A 177 0.73 11.07 10.04
C GLY A 177 0.19 9.77 9.42
N PRO A 178 -0.45 8.89 10.20
CA PRO A 178 -0.90 7.59 9.73
C PRO A 178 -1.89 7.67 8.55
N VAL A 179 -1.69 6.84 7.53
CA VAL A 179 -2.54 6.75 6.32
C VAL A 179 -3.07 5.34 6.11
N ASN A 180 -2.20 4.32 6.22
CA ASN A 180 -2.55 2.92 6.12
C ASN A 180 -2.08 2.17 7.37
N ALA A 181 -2.77 1.09 7.74
CA ALA A 181 -2.39 0.26 8.87
C ALA A 181 -1.30 -0.75 8.51
N SER A 182 -0.65 -1.31 9.53
CA SER A 182 0.14 -2.53 9.37
C SER A 182 -0.76 -3.71 9.01
N ALA A 183 -0.16 -4.78 8.46
CA ALA A 183 -0.83 -6.05 8.22
C ALA A 183 0.05 -7.19 8.68
N ASP A 184 -0.27 -7.75 9.85
CA ASP A 184 0.42 -8.90 10.40
C ASP A 184 -0.56 -10.08 10.48
N GLU A 185 -0.05 -11.28 10.25
CA GLU A 185 -0.81 -12.52 10.39
C GLU A 185 -0.40 -13.25 11.65
N PHE A 186 -1.33 -13.96 12.26
CA PHE A 186 -1.01 -14.84 13.38
C PHE A 186 -1.66 -16.21 13.25
N ALA A 187 -0.98 -17.23 13.76
CA ALA A 187 -1.50 -18.57 13.98
C ALA A 187 -1.43 -18.93 15.45
N VAL A 188 -2.52 -19.47 15.97
CA VAL A 188 -2.61 -20.01 17.34
C VAL A 188 -2.92 -21.47 17.28
N GLU A 189 -2.19 -22.28 18.04
CA GLU A 189 -2.52 -23.68 18.27
C GLU A 189 -2.76 -23.90 19.76
N ILE A 190 -3.91 -24.48 20.11
CA ILE A 190 -4.26 -24.88 21.47
C ILE A 190 -4.23 -26.39 21.52
N GLU A 191 -3.36 -26.94 22.37
CA GLU A 191 -3.19 -28.36 22.59
C GLU A 191 -3.66 -28.76 24.00
N GLY A 192 -4.61 -29.64 24.02
CA GLY A 192 -5.16 -30.24 25.24
C GLY A 192 -4.86 -31.72 25.35
N ARG A 193 -5.80 -32.43 25.94
CA ARG A 193 -5.80 -33.91 26.05
C ARG A 193 -7.19 -34.42 25.72
N GLY A 194 -7.31 -35.18 24.63
CA GLY A 194 -8.56 -35.79 24.17
C GLY A 194 -9.11 -36.80 25.14
N GLY A 195 -10.41 -37.12 24.99
CA GLY A 195 -11.10 -38.07 25.83
C GLY A 195 -12.52 -38.36 25.38
N HIS A 196 -13.20 -39.20 26.12
CA HIS A 196 -14.61 -39.52 25.88
C HIS A 196 -15.48 -38.35 26.35
N GLY A 197 -16.39 -37.84 25.50
CA GLY A 197 -17.24 -36.70 25.80
C GLY A 197 -18.09 -36.78 27.06
N ALA A 198 -18.38 -38.00 27.56
CA ALA A 198 -19.10 -38.21 28.80
C ALA A 198 -18.21 -38.14 30.07
N TYR A 199 -16.88 -38.10 29.91
CA TYR A 199 -15.92 -38.07 31.03
C TYR A 199 -14.94 -36.89 30.93
N PRO A 200 -15.45 -35.63 30.87
CA PRO A 200 -14.62 -34.44 30.64
C PRO A 200 -13.56 -34.20 31.71
N HIS A 201 -13.78 -34.68 32.95
CA HIS A 201 -12.83 -34.56 34.06
C HIS A 201 -11.53 -35.36 33.87
N THR A 202 -11.47 -36.27 32.88
CA THR A 202 -10.27 -37.04 32.53
C THR A 202 -9.47 -36.44 31.37
N ALA A 203 -9.96 -35.35 30.78
CA ALA A 203 -9.42 -34.73 29.60
C ALA A 203 -8.98 -33.26 29.88
N ALA A 204 -8.48 -32.61 28.87
CA ALA A 204 -8.27 -31.13 28.83
C ALA A 204 -8.80 -30.66 27.47
N ASP A 205 -9.97 -30.02 27.47
CA ASP A 205 -10.70 -29.74 26.24
C ASP A 205 -10.17 -28.46 25.53
N ALA A 206 -9.65 -28.65 24.31
CA ALA A 206 -9.11 -27.54 23.52
C ALA A 206 -10.19 -26.61 22.97
N ILE A 207 -11.44 -27.08 22.77
CA ILE A 207 -12.53 -26.26 22.20
C ILE A 207 -12.99 -25.15 23.15
N PRO A 208 -13.35 -25.40 24.40
CA PRO A 208 -13.68 -24.34 25.36
C PRO A 208 -12.52 -23.36 25.59
N ALA A 209 -11.29 -23.88 25.63
CA ALA A 209 -10.10 -23.03 25.73
C ALA A 209 -9.95 -22.08 24.53
N ALA A 210 -10.15 -22.57 23.29
CA ALA A 210 -10.12 -21.75 22.09
C ALA A 210 -11.24 -20.70 22.09
N ALA A 211 -12.45 -21.05 22.50
CA ALA A 211 -13.54 -20.08 22.62
C ALA A 211 -13.21 -18.95 23.61
N ALA A 212 -12.63 -19.30 24.77
CA ALA A 212 -12.17 -18.30 25.76
C ALA A 212 -11.02 -17.43 25.21
N ALA A 213 -10.07 -18.03 24.47
CA ALA A 213 -8.97 -17.31 23.85
C ALA A 213 -9.48 -16.27 22.85
N ILE A 214 -10.43 -16.61 21.97
CA ILE A 214 -11.03 -15.67 21.02
C ILE A 214 -11.63 -14.46 21.73
N LEU A 215 -12.42 -14.70 22.78
CA LEU A 215 -13.04 -13.63 23.55
C LEU A 215 -12.01 -12.78 24.31
N ALA A 216 -10.99 -13.42 24.91
CA ALA A 216 -9.97 -12.73 25.66
C ALA A 216 -9.05 -11.87 24.77
N LEU A 217 -8.73 -12.32 23.56
CA LEU A 217 -7.94 -11.55 22.59
C LEU A 217 -8.61 -10.22 22.20
N GLN A 218 -9.96 -10.14 22.25
CA GLN A 218 -10.67 -8.88 21.98
C GLN A 218 -10.35 -7.78 23.01
N ASN A 219 -9.87 -8.14 24.20
CA ASN A 219 -9.46 -7.16 25.22
C ASN A 219 -8.29 -6.28 24.75
N ILE A 220 -7.45 -6.77 23.84
CA ILE A 220 -6.34 -5.99 23.31
C ILE A 220 -6.85 -4.67 22.69
N ALA A 221 -7.83 -4.77 21.80
CA ALA A 221 -8.43 -3.58 21.19
C ALA A 221 -9.37 -2.85 22.15
N ALA A 222 -10.16 -3.59 22.94
CA ALA A 222 -11.23 -2.99 23.72
C ALA A 222 -10.82 -2.42 25.08
N ARG A 223 -9.69 -2.86 25.67
CA ARG A 223 -9.29 -2.54 27.06
C ARG A 223 -7.81 -2.18 27.23
N GLU A 224 -6.94 -2.58 26.30
CA GLU A 224 -5.49 -2.36 26.43
C GLU A 224 -4.94 -1.35 25.42
N THR A 225 -5.79 -0.86 24.53
CA THR A 225 -5.44 0.14 23.53
C THR A 225 -6.21 1.43 23.83
N ASP A 226 -5.58 2.59 23.62
CA ASP A 226 -6.24 3.89 23.72
C ASP A 226 -7.47 3.91 22.81
N PRO A 227 -8.66 4.28 23.30
CA PRO A 227 -9.88 4.35 22.49
C PRO A 227 -9.79 5.24 21.25
N LEU A 228 -8.83 6.18 21.22
CA LEU A 228 -8.56 7.04 20.06
C LEU A 228 -7.59 6.42 19.05
N ALA A 229 -6.94 5.30 19.39
CA ALA A 229 -6.04 4.60 18.49
C ALA A 229 -6.76 3.49 17.73
N SER A 230 -6.41 3.33 16.45
CA SER A 230 -7.02 2.32 15.58
C SER A 230 -6.24 1.01 15.65
N VAL A 231 -6.91 -0.05 16.11
CA VAL A 231 -6.39 -1.42 16.19
C VAL A 231 -7.44 -2.42 15.75
N VAL A 232 -7.01 -3.45 15.01
CA VAL A 232 -7.84 -4.61 14.67
C VAL A 232 -7.16 -5.88 15.17
N VAL A 233 -7.92 -6.72 15.87
CA VAL A 233 -7.57 -8.10 16.25
C VAL A 233 -8.68 -9.00 15.76
N THR A 234 -8.45 -9.72 14.67
CA THR A 234 -9.45 -10.60 14.07
C THR A 234 -8.97 -12.03 14.06
N VAL A 235 -9.75 -12.96 14.63
CA VAL A 235 -9.60 -14.38 14.36
C VAL A 235 -10.48 -14.71 13.15
N GLY A 236 -9.85 -15.05 12.03
CA GLY A 236 -10.50 -15.30 10.75
C GLY A 236 -10.90 -16.76 10.53
N THR A 237 -10.15 -17.70 11.13
CA THR A 237 -10.44 -19.13 11.03
C THR A 237 -10.32 -19.83 12.38
N ILE A 238 -11.10 -20.88 12.56
CA ILE A 238 -10.98 -21.82 13.68
C ILE A 238 -11.32 -23.22 13.20
N ALA A 239 -10.49 -24.21 13.55
CA ALA A 239 -10.70 -25.61 13.21
C ALA A 239 -10.23 -26.54 14.35
N GLY A 240 -11.04 -27.52 14.70
CA GLY A 240 -10.71 -28.51 15.72
C GLY A 240 -11.84 -29.49 16.00
N GLY A 241 -11.49 -30.58 16.68
CA GLY A 241 -12.43 -31.67 17.01
C GLY A 241 -12.62 -32.70 15.90
N TYR A 242 -13.18 -33.83 16.24
CA TYR A 242 -13.34 -35.01 15.36
C TYR A 242 -14.80 -35.49 15.28
N ARG A 243 -15.48 -35.57 16.41
CA ARG A 243 -16.83 -36.11 16.53
C ARG A 243 -17.50 -35.55 17.79
N ASN A 244 -18.83 -35.51 17.78
CA ASN A 244 -19.67 -34.95 18.85
C ASN A 244 -19.48 -35.57 20.25
N ASN A 245 -18.97 -36.78 20.35
CA ASN A 245 -18.74 -37.48 21.62
C ASN A 245 -17.23 -37.70 21.93
N VAL A 246 -16.34 -36.97 21.26
CA VAL A 246 -14.89 -37.03 21.48
C VAL A 246 -14.42 -35.64 21.85
N ILE A 247 -13.75 -35.49 23.00
CA ILE A 247 -13.12 -34.23 23.42
C ILE A 247 -11.93 -33.95 22.52
N ALA A 248 -11.88 -32.73 22.00
CA ALA A 248 -10.82 -32.31 21.12
C ALA A 248 -9.50 -32.11 21.87
N ASP A 249 -8.44 -32.69 21.37
CA ASP A 249 -7.07 -32.50 21.87
C ASP A 249 -6.35 -31.35 21.21
N ARG A 250 -6.91 -30.79 20.13
CA ARG A 250 -6.28 -29.72 19.35
C ARG A 250 -7.30 -28.81 18.68
N VAL A 251 -7.00 -27.49 18.73
CA VAL A 251 -7.69 -26.46 17.93
C VAL A 251 -6.64 -25.54 17.32
N LYS A 252 -6.81 -25.22 16.03
CA LYS A 252 -6.00 -24.22 15.30
C LYS A 252 -6.87 -23.02 14.95
N MET A 253 -6.27 -21.84 15.05
CA MET A 253 -6.88 -20.58 14.66
C MET A 253 -5.88 -19.76 13.85
N THR A 254 -6.34 -19.00 12.87
CA THR A 254 -5.54 -17.97 12.20
C THR A 254 -6.25 -16.64 12.23
N GLY A 255 -5.50 -15.57 12.18
CA GLY A 255 -6.06 -14.22 12.22
C GLY A 255 -5.10 -13.15 11.78
N THR A 256 -5.51 -11.90 11.96
CA THR A 256 -4.70 -10.75 11.58
C THR A 256 -4.69 -9.69 12.67
N PHE A 257 -3.53 -9.02 12.80
CA PHE A 257 -3.36 -7.79 13.56
C PHE A 257 -3.22 -6.62 12.61
N ARG A 258 -3.83 -5.47 12.97
CA ARG A 258 -3.67 -4.20 12.27
C ARG A 258 -3.51 -3.08 13.26
N ALA A 259 -2.59 -2.14 12.99
CA ALA A 259 -2.41 -0.93 13.78
C ALA A 259 -1.85 0.20 12.90
N HIS A 260 -2.26 1.44 13.21
CA HIS A 260 -1.68 2.63 12.57
C HIS A 260 -0.38 3.08 13.26
N ASP A 261 -0.24 2.76 14.54
CA ASP A 261 0.89 3.19 15.36
C ASP A 261 1.92 2.05 15.46
N PRO A 262 3.21 2.31 15.12
CA PRO A 262 4.27 1.31 15.21
C PRO A 262 4.51 0.75 16.62
N GLU A 263 4.33 1.58 17.68
CA GLU A 263 4.52 1.15 19.07
C GLU A 263 3.39 0.22 19.50
N ILE A 264 2.16 0.56 19.10
CA ILE A 264 1.00 -0.31 19.33
C ILE A 264 1.19 -1.63 18.58
N ARG A 265 1.61 -1.60 17.29
CA ARG A 265 1.93 -2.80 16.52
C ARG A 265 2.90 -3.71 17.25
N ALA A 266 4.00 -3.16 17.75
CA ALA A 266 5.03 -3.90 18.47
C ALA A 266 4.50 -4.53 19.79
N ALA A 267 3.46 -3.94 20.38
CA ALA A 267 2.86 -4.44 21.62
C ALA A 267 1.79 -5.55 21.40
N LEU A 268 1.32 -5.77 20.17
CA LEU A 268 0.22 -6.71 19.90
C LEU A 268 0.61 -8.16 20.19
N GLU A 269 1.74 -8.63 19.69
CA GLU A 269 2.22 -9.99 19.95
C GLU A 269 2.45 -10.27 21.45
N PRO A 270 3.21 -9.46 22.20
CA PRO A 270 3.38 -9.68 23.64
C PRO A 270 2.05 -9.70 24.41
N ARG A 271 1.10 -8.84 24.08
CA ARG A 271 -0.23 -8.84 24.68
C ARG A 271 -1.01 -10.10 24.37
N ALA A 272 -1.03 -10.52 23.11
CA ALA A 272 -1.71 -11.75 22.69
C ALA A 272 -1.10 -12.97 23.36
N ARG A 273 0.22 -13.08 23.41
CA ARG A 273 0.94 -14.19 24.09
C ARG A 273 0.57 -14.27 25.57
N ARG A 274 0.62 -13.16 26.30
CA ARG A 274 0.22 -13.11 27.70
C ARG A 274 -1.23 -13.55 27.95
N ILE A 275 -2.16 -13.16 27.06
CA ILE A 275 -3.57 -13.56 27.14
C ILE A 275 -3.71 -15.05 26.90
N LEU A 276 -3.05 -15.59 25.88
CA LEU A 276 -3.10 -17.02 25.56
C LEU A 276 -2.50 -17.88 26.67
N ASP A 277 -1.38 -17.44 27.28
CA ASP A 277 -0.77 -18.11 28.43
C ASP A 277 -1.73 -18.16 29.64
N GLY A 278 -2.45 -17.05 29.89
CA GLY A 278 -3.47 -17.00 30.94
C GLY A 278 -4.64 -17.95 30.69
N VAL A 279 -5.14 -18.02 29.46
CA VAL A 279 -6.19 -18.98 29.08
C VAL A 279 -5.69 -20.40 29.16
N ALA A 280 -4.48 -20.68 28.67
CA ALA A 280 -3.89 -22.02 28.72
C ALA A 280 -3.77 -22.52 30.14
N ALA A 281 -3.32 -21.67 31.07
CA ALA A 281 -3.25 -22.02 32.51
C ALA A 281 -4.63 -22.27 33.12
N ALA A 282 -5.64 -21.46 32.78
CA ALA A 282 -7.00 -21.60 33.31
C ALA A 282 -7.71 -22.89 32.86
N TYR A 283 -7.42 -23.36 31.65
CA TYR A 283 -8.04 -24.52 31.03
C TYR A 283 -7.19 -25.80 31.10
N GLY A 284 -5.96 -25.72 31.62
CA GLY A 284 -5.06 -26.88 31.73
C GLY A 284 -4.60 -27.41 30.37
N VAL A 285 -4.46 -26.51 29.40
CA VAL A 285 -4.00 -26.78 28.02
C VAL A 285 -2.66 -26.08 27.75
N ARG A 286 -2.07 -26.28 26.56
CA ARG A 286 -0.95 -25.47 26.05
C ARG A 286 -1.47 -24.58 24.93
N ALA A 287 -0.92 -23.38 24.82
CA ALA A 287 -1.16 -22.50 23.68
C ALA A 287 0.18 -22.06 23.08
N SER A 288 0.25 -22.05 21.76
CA SER A 288 1.34 -21.44 21.01
C SER A 288 0.80 -20.31 20.12
N LEU A 289 1.65 -19.32 19.88
CA LEU A 289 1.37 -18.19 19.00
C LEU A 289 2.57 -18.00 18.07
N ASP A 290 2.31 -18.03 16.77
CA ASP A 290 3.26 -17.65 15.73
C ASP A 290 2.73 -16.40 15.05
N VAL A 291 3.59 -15.38 14.88
CA VAL A 291 3.26 -14.12 14.19
C VAL A 291 4.17 -13.95 12.99
N THR A 292 3.55 -13.77 11.82
CA THR A 292 4.24 -13.38 10.60
C THR A 292 4.02 -11.89 10.40
N TYR A 293 5.09 -11.11 10.57
CA TYR A 293 5.04 -9.68 10.33
C TYR A 293 5.01 -9.40 8.84
N GLY A 294 3.96 -8.71 8.40
CA GLY A 294 3.81 -8.18 7.06
C GLY A 294 4.13 -6.69 6.98
N TYR A 295 3.40 -5.96 6.15
CA TYR A 295 3.70 -4.55 5.91
C TYR A 295 3.54 -3.70 7.17
N PRO A 296 4.50 -2.78 7.45
CA PRO A 296 4.35 -1.81 8.52
C PRO A 296 3.28 -0.75 8.17
N PRO A 297 2.86 0.09 9.13
CA PRO A 297 1.93 1.17 8.82
C PRO A 297 2.57 2.22 7.91
N VAL A 298 1.81 2.75 6.95
CA VAL A 298 2.23 3.94 6.20
C VAL A 298 1.97 5.16 7.05
N VAL A 299 3.06 5.88 7.33
CA VAL A 299 3.01 7.14 8.09
C VAL A 299 3.61 8.25 7.24
N ASN A 300 2.77 9.15 6.76
CA ASN A 300 3.22 10.35 6.07
C ASN A 300 4.04 11.23 7.01
N ASP A 301 5.17 11.75 6.52
CA ASP A 301 5.90 12.79 7.24
C ASP A 301 4.99 14.01 7.41
N VAL A 302 4.83 14.46 8.66
CA VAL A 302 3.84 15.50 9.00
C VAL A 302 4.19 16.83 8.35
N THR A 303 5.47 17.23 8.43
CA THR A 303 5.93 18.51 7.84
C THR A 303 5.80 18.51 6.33
N LEU A 304 6.25 17.43 5.70
CA LEU A 304 6.16 17.24 4.25
C LEU A 304 4.70 17.27 3.77
N ALA A 305 3.81 16.51 4.45
CA ALA A 305 2.39 16.43 4.09
C ALA A 305 1.67 17.78 4.24
N GLU A 306 1.88 18.50 5.35
CA GLU A 306 1.27 19.80 5.56
C GLU A 306 1.81 20.86 4.60
N SER A 307 3.14 20.85 4.37
CA SER A 307 3.76 21.79 3.43
C SER A 307 3.30 21.53 2.00
N PHE A 308 3.23 20.28 1.57
CA PHE A 308 2.76 19.93 0.22
C PHE A 308 1.27 20.23 0.06
N ALA A 309 0.44 20.00 1.07
CA ALA A 309 -0.97 20.37 1.04
C ALA A 309 -1.15 21.90 0.88
N ARG A 310 -0.36 22.72 1.58
CA ARG A 310 -0.35 24.19 1.39
C ARG A 310 0.09 24.57 -0.02
N TYR A 311 1.15 23.93 -0.51
CA TYR A 311 1.66 24.15 -1.85
C TYR A 311 0.62 23.87 -2.94
N MET A 312 -0.09 22.73 -2.85
CA MET A 312 -1.14 22.38 -3.80
C MET A 312 -2.37 23.30 -3.69
N LYS A 313 -2.79 23.67 -2.49
CA LYS A 313 -3.88 24.65 -2.27
C LYS A 313 -3.54 26.02 -2.88
N ALA A 314 -2.31 26.50 -2.74
CA ALA A 314 -1.87 27.77 -3.31
C ALA A 314 -1.83 27.75 -4.85
N ARG A 315 -1.67 26.58 -5.47
CA ARG A 315 -1.77 26.42 -6.93
C ARG A 315 -3.20 26.54 -7.44
N GLY A 316 -4.18 26.09 -6.67
CA GLY A 316 -5.61 26.24 -6.96
C GLY A 316 -6.13 25.41 -8.15
N THR A 317 -5.36 24.43 -8.64
CA THR A 317 -5.73 23.58 -9.78
C THR A 317 -6.54 22.36 -9.38
N LEU A 318 -6.34 21.86 -8.16
CA LEU A 318 -7.00 20.67 -7.62
C LEU A 318 -7.62 20.97 -6.26
N HIS A 319 -8.71 20.27 -5.95
CA HIS A 319 -9.29 20.30 -4.61
C HIS A 319 -8.46 19.43 -3.66
N VAL A 320 -8.00 20.01 -2.52
CA VAL A 320 -7.15 19.31 -1.55
C VAL A 320 -7.96 18.98 -0.30
N GLU A 321 -8.17 17.69 -0.10
CA GLU A 321 -8.90 17.12 1.03
C GLU A 321 -7.97 16.51 2.09
N ARG A 322 -8.52 16.21 3.27
CA ARG A 322 -7.84 15.50 4.35
C ARG A 322 -8.67 14.27 4.74
N PRO A 323 -8.61 13.18 3.96
CA PRO A 323 -9.38 11.98 4.24
C PRO A 323 -8.88 11.27 5.51
N ALA A 324 -9.79 10.55 6.17
CA ALA A 324 -9.43 9.70 7.31
C ALA A 324 -8.48 8.56 6.87
N PRO A 325 -7.59 8.09 7.77
CA PRO A 325 -6.78 6.89 7.53
C PRO A 325 -7.64 5.64 7.25
N THR A 326 -7.01 4.61 6.68
CA THR A 326 -7.66 3.32 6.41
C THR A 326 -6.93 2.16 7.08
N MET A 327 -7.65 1.05 7.27
CA MET A 327 -7.06 -0.17 7.82
C MET A 327 -6.47 -1.09 6.74
N GLY A 328 -6.44 -0.68 5.46
CA GLY A 328 -5.69 -1.34 4.40
C GLY A 328 -4.19 -1.21 4.64
N ALA A 329 -3.41 -2.14 4.10
CA ALA A 329 -1.94 -2.09 4.15
C ALA A 329 -1.38 -1.60 2.80
N GLU A 330 -0.10 -1.23 2.79
CA GLU A 330 0.60 -0.74 1.60
C GLU A 330 2.11 -0.79 1.86
N ASP A 331 2.87 -1.46 1.00
CA ASP A 331 4.31 -1.69 1.21
C ASP A 331 5.19 -0.46 0.94
N PHE A 332 4.64 0.63 0.39
CA PHE A 332 5.27 1.95 0.39
C PHE A 332 5.75 2.38 1.80
N ALA A 333 5.18 1.79 2.83
CA ALA A 333 5.60 1.97 4.21
C ALA A 333 7.11 1.77 4.39
N TYR A 334 7.72 0.82 3.69
CA TYR A 334 9.17 0.58 3.77
C TYR A 334 9.99 1.76 3.24
N PHE A 335 9.57 2.39 2.13
CA PHE A 335 10.18 3.62 1.65
C PHE A 335 10.01 4.77 2.65
N ALA A 336 8.80 4.92 3.20
CA ALA A 336 8.47 5.98 4.17
C ALA A 336 9.20 5.80 5.52
N GLN A 337 9.67 4.59 5.85
CA GLN A 337 10.53 4.34 7.00
C GLN A 337 11.98 4.79 6.76
N ARG A 338 12.46 4.75 5.52
CA ARG A 338 13.85 5.09 5.16
C ARG A 338 14.05 6.58 4.96
N VAL A 339 13.12 7.24 4.32
CA VAL A 339 13.14 8.68 4.04
C VAL A 339 11.76 9.29 4.31
N PRO A 340 11.64 10.61 4.48
CA PRO A 340 10.34 11.29 4.54
C PRO A 340 9.45 10.88 3.37
N GLY A 341 8.34 10.20 3.67
CA GLY A 341 7.41 9.66 2.69
C GLY A 341 6.10 10.43 2.65
N LEU A 342 5.49 10.49 1.47
CA LEU A 342 4.18 11.07 1.25
C LEU A 342 3.31 10.16 0.38
N HIS A 343 2.32 9.54 0.98
CA HIS A 343 1.23 8.87 0.28
C HIS A 343 0.11 9.89 0.01
N VAL A 344 -0.20 10.11 -1.26
CA VAL A 344 -1.30 10.98 -1.71
C VAL A 344 -2.41 10.11 -2.28
N ARG A 345 -3.67 10.42 -1.97
CA ARG A 345 -4.82 9.78 -2.58
C ARG A 345 -5.33 10.61 -3.76
N LEU A 346 -5.62 9.97 -4.87
CA LEU A 346 -6.25 10.59 -6.04
C LEU A 346 -7.72 10.22 -6.09
N GLY A 347 -8.60 11.20 -6.06
CA GLY A 347 -10.03 10.99 -6.22
C GLY A 347 -10.36 10.52 -7.64
N ILE A 348 -11.06 9.37 -7.69
CA ILE A 348 -11.52 8.76 -8.95
C ILE A 348 -13.03 8.51 -8.95
N ARG A 349 -13.76 8.93 -7.90
CA ARG A 349 -15.19 8.68 -7.79
C ARG A 349 -15.97 9.47 -8.82
N SER A 350 -16.73 8.77 -9.64
CA SER A 350 -17.59 9.34 -10.66
C SER A 350 -18.78 8.43 -10.92
N GLU A 351 -19.98 8.87 -10.54
CA GLU A 351 -21.23 8.16 -10.84
C GLU A 351 -21.47 8.08 -12.38
N LYS A 352 -21.00 9.09 -13.11
CA LYS A 352 -21.17 9.21 -14.57
C LYS A 352 -20.57 8.03 -15.32
N VAL A 353 -19.38 7.56 -14.91
CA VAL A 353 -18.66 6.46 -15.54
C VAL A 353 -18.68 5.17 -14.72
N GLY A 354 -19.43 5.14 -13.61
CA GLY A 354 -19.54 3.96 -12.75
C GLY A 354 -18.27 3.67 -11.93
N SER A 355 -17.38 4.66 -11.73
CA SER A 355 -16.22 4.56 -10.84
C SER A 355 -16.64 4.77 -9.39
N VAL A 356 -17.34 3.78 -8.83
CA VAL A 356 -17.97 3.83 -7.50
C VAL A 356 -17.66 2.61 -6.64
N HIS A 357 -17.05 1.60 -7.24
CA HIS A 357 -16.72 0.35 -6.56
C HIS A 357 -15.37 0.46 -5.84
N SER A 358 -15.25 -0.20 -4.70
CA SER A 358 -13.99 -0.28 -3.95
C SER A 358 -12.91 -1.02 -4.73
N GLY A 359 -11.65 -0.76 -4.40
CA GLY A 359 -10.54 -1.62 -4.82
C GLY A 359 -10.81 -3.09 -4.48
N HIS A 360 -10.18 -3.99 -5.23
CA HIS A 360 -10.36 -5.45 -5.20
C HIS A 360 -11.76 -5.95 -5.60
N SER A 361 -12.62 -5.06 -6.10
CA SER A 361 -13.89 -5.46 -6.69
C SER A 361 -13.70 -5.87 -8.16
N PRO A 362 -14.34 -6.95 -8.65
CA PRO A 362 -14.34 -7.28 -10.07
C PRO A 362 -15.05 -6.22 -10.93
N LEU A 363 -15.74 -5.27 -10.33
CA LEU A 363 -16.41 -4.14 -10.96
C LEU A 363 -15.63 -2.82 -10.82
N PHE A 364 -14.43 -2.86 -10.24
CA PHE A 364 -13.60 -1.68 -10.04
C PHE A 364 -13.32 -0.96 -11.35
N ARG A 365 -13.41 0.37 -11.31
CA ARG A 365 -13.12 1.26 -12.44
C ARG A 365 -12.38 2.50 -11.96
N VAL A 366 -11.60 3.09 -12.82
CA VAL A 366 -10.97 4.39 -12.62
C VAL A 366 -11.60 5.39 -13.60
N ASP A 367 -12.07 6.52 -13.09
CA ASP A 367 -12.43 7.64 -13.96
C ASP A 367 -11.17 8.22 -14.59
N GLU A 368 -11.01 8.06 -15.91
CA GLU A 368 -9.81 8.51 -16.63
C GLU A 368 -9.66 10.04 -16.65
N GLU A 369 -10.73 10.79 -16.38
CA GLU A 369 -10.66 12.25 -16.18
C GLU A 369 -9.82 12.62 -14.95
N ALA A 370 -9.54 11.68 -14.04
CA ALA A 370 -8.65 11.89 -12.88
C ALA A 370 -7.15 11.82 -13.23
N LEU A 371 -6.77 11.11 -14.29
CA LEU A 371 -5.37 10.81 -14.58
C LEU A 371 -4.48 12.06 -14.76
N PRO A 372 -4.92 13.13 -15.45
CA PRO A 372 -4.16 14.38 -15.54
C PRO A 372 -3.85 15.00 -14.18
N ALA A 373 -4.79 14.93 -13.22
CA ALA A 373 -4.59 15.42 -11.86
C ALA A 373 -3.52 14.60 -11.10
N GLY A 374 -3.46 13.30 -11.34
CA GLY A 374 -2.42 12.45 -10.80
C GLY A 374 -1.03 12.80 -11.34
N VAL A 375 -0.91 13.00 -12.66
CA VAL A 375 0.33 13.47 -13.29
C VAL A 375 0.75 14.81 -12.70
N GLU A 376 -0.16 15.80 -12.63
CA GLU A 376 0.11 17.11 -12.05
C GLU A 376 0.62 16.98 -10.61
N THR A 377 0.00 16.12 -9.80
CA THR A 377 0.37 15.93 -8.40
C THR A 377 1.78 15.38 -8.25
N LEU A 378 2.18 14.37 -9.04
CA LEU A 378 3.52 13.79 -9.04
C LEU A 378 4.57 14.83 -9.49
N VAL A 379 4.28 15.55 -10.57
CA VAL A 379 5.17 16.62 -11.07
C VAL A 379 5.28 17.75 -10.05
N ALA A 380 4.17 18.16 -9.44
CA ALA A 380 4.14 19.18 -8.40
C ALA A 380 4.99 18.80 -7.18
N PHE A 381 4.95 17.53 -6.76
CA PHE A 381 5.79 17.03 -5.69
C PHE A 381 7.28 17.14 -6.06
N ALA A 382 7.65 16.64 -7.24
CA ALA A 382 9.04 16.68 -7.70
C ALA A 382 9.58 18.12 -7.79
N VAL A 383 8.81 19.03 -8.36
CA VAL A 383 9.21 20.44 -8.49
C VAL A 383 9.24 21.15 -7.14
N GLY A 384 8.20 20.97 -6.31
CA GLY A 384 8.05 21.67 -5.04
C GLY A 384 9.12 21.26 -4.02
N VAL A 385 9.37 19.95 -3.88
CA VAL A 385 10.39 19.42 -2.95
C VAL A 385 11.80 19.64 -3.52
N GLY A 386 12.01 19.36 -4.81
CA GLY A 386 13.28 19.53 -5.48
C GLY A 386 13.81 20.96 -5.40
N SER A 387 12.96 21.97 -5.60
CA SER A 387 13.30 23.39 -5.51
C SER A 387 13.34 23.97 -4.10
N GLY A 388 12.87 23.22 -3.08
CA GLY A 388 12.76 23.71 -1.70
C GLY A 388 11.53 24.56 -1.40
N GLN A 389 10.57 24.68 -2.33
CA GLN A 389 9.29 25.37 -2.09
C GLN A 389 8.36 24.58 -1.14
N VAL A 390 8.52 23.27 -1.13
CA VAL A 390 7.91 22.38 -0.14
C VAL A 390 8.93 22.10 0.96
N GLU A 391 8.54 22.36 2.19
CA GLU A 391 9.38 22.18 3.37
C GLU A 391 9.64 20.69 3.62
N LEU A 392 10.88 20.36 3.92
CA LEU A 392 11.34 19.03 4.25
C LEU A 392 12.30 19.11 5.42
N ILE A 393 12.02 18.44 6.51
CA ILE A 393 12.93 18.27 7.62
C ILE A 393 13.73 17.00 7.34
N ALA A 394 15.04 17.15 7.16
CA ALA A 394 15.93 16.01 6.98
C ALA A 394 15.89 15.12 8.22
N ARG A 395 15.68 13.82 8.05
CA ARG A 395 15.89 12.86 9.14
C ARG A 395 17.39 12.72 9.37
N PRO A 396 17.87 12.63 10.62
CA PRO A 396 19.25 12.25 10.87
C PRO A 396 19.51 10.90 10.19
N SER A 397 20.67 10.77 9.54
CA SER A 397 21.10 9.47 8.99
C SER A 397 21.11 8.43 10.11
N PRO A 398 20.62 7.20 9.84
CA PRO A 398 20.60 6.12 10.84
C PRO A 398 21.99 5.73 11.32
#